data_8ce42abed797106859e68172028436a3
#
_entry.id   8ce42abed797106859e68172028436a3
#
_cell.length_a   1.000
_cell.length_b   1.000
_cell.length_c   1.000
_cell.angle_alpha   90.00
_cell.angle_beta   90.00
_cell.angle_gamma   90.00
#
_symmetry.space_group_name_H-M   'P 1'
#
loop_
_entity.id
_entity.type
_entity.pdbx_description
1 polymer ?
#
loop_
_entity_poly.entity_id
_entity_poly.type
_entity_poly.pdbx_seq_one_letter_code
_entity_poly.pdbx_strand_id
1 'polypeptide(L)'
;MVTPAGRGDGTPAYQRIQASVREQIDSGQLKVGDSVSSERELARVHQVSLMTARHALAELEREGVVERRRGAGTFVAPPRIHFNKLMSYTEQMSTRGLTPCSKLVFCRVIDGEAEIAARLKVPESNPLTKIERVRHTAEEPFAHETCYLSAEEFPGLASAFSKKDSLFRTLEHNYGVELEYADEEVDATAANGHTAELLGILRGSPLLRIRQVIFSTSSKPVIYVIGIYRSERHSLFIRRFR
;
A
#
# COMPACT_ATOMS: atom_id res chain seq x y z
N MET A 1 46.09 -24.92 7.76
CA MET A 1 45.44 -24.92 6.45
C MET A 1 44.05 -24.33 6.67
N VAL A 2 43.88 -23.06 6.31
CA VAL A 2 42.60 -22.36 6.42
C VAL A 2 41.89 -22.52 5.07
N THR A 3 40.75 -23.17 5.09
CA THR A 3 39.90 -23.39 3.92
C THR A 3 39.31 -22.04 3.50
N PRO A 4 39.36 -21.61 2.23
CA PRO A 4 38.75 -20.34 1.81
C PRO A 4 37.22 -20.47 1.83
N ALA A 5 36.58 -19.49 2.46
CA ALA A 5 35.13 -19.33 2.53
C ALA A 5 34.48 -19.35 1.14
N GLY A 6 33.36 -20.06 1.04
CA GLY A 6 32.62 -20.38 -0.16
C GLY A 6 32.30 -19.17 -1.04
N ARG A 7 32.38 -19.38 -2.34
CA ARG A 7 31.86 -18.50 -3.39
C ARG A 7 30.36 -18.26 -3.14
N GLY A 8 29.98 -17.00 -2.94
CA GLY A 8 28.59 -16.60 -2.78
C GLY A 8 27.73 -17.05 -3.97
N ASP A 9 26.47 -17.22 -3.71
CA ASP A 9 25.36 -17.65 -4.60
C ASP A 9 25.10 -16.78 -5.85
N GLY A 10 26.04 -15.94 -6.26
CA GLY A 10 25.89 -15.01 -7.39
C GLY A 10 25.07 -13.74 -7.10
N THR A 11 24.48 -13.64 -5.90
CA THR A 11 23.71 -12.46 -5.52
C THR A 11 24.61 -11.23 -5.38
N PRO A 12 24.32 -10.10 -6.05
CA PRO A 12 25.10 -8.87 -5.94
C PRO A 12 25.24 -8.41 -4.48
N ALA A 13 26.43 -7.91 -4.13
CA ALA A 13 26.74 -7.54 -2.75
C ALA A 13 25.78 -6.50 -2.15
N TYR A 14 25.32 -5.54 -2.95
CA TYR A 14 24.34 -4.54 -2.49
C TYR A 14 22.97 -5.17 -2.17
N GLN A 15 22.55 -6.20 -2.91
CA GLN A 15 21.29 -6.92 -2.64
C GLN A 15 21.36 -7.72 -1.35
N ARG A 16 22.51 -8.29 -1.01
CA ARG A 16 22.71 -8.97 0.28
C ARG A 16 22.56 -8.02 1.46
N ILE A 17 23.08 -6.78 1.34
CA ILE A 17 22.89 -5.74 2.34
C ILE A 17 21.40 -5.38 2.46
N GLN A 18 20.73 -5.19 1.32
CA GLN A 18 19.29 -4.89 1.32
C GLN A 18 18.47 -5.99 2.00
N ALA A 19 18.74 -7.25 1.65
CA ALA A 19 18.09 -8.41 2.26
C ALA A 19 18.29 -8.46 3.78
N SER A 20 19.53 -8.24 4.24
CA SER A 20 19.86 -8.21 5.67
C SER A 20 19.12 -7.11 6.44
N VAL A 21 19.03 -5.89 5.88
CA VAL A 21 18.29 -4.80 6.52
C VAL A 21 16.78 -5.10 6.55
N ARG A 22 16.23 -5.65 5.47
CA ARG A 22 14.82 -6.06 5.43
C ARG A 22 14.52 -7.15 6.46
N GLU A 23 15.36 -8.18 6.57
CA GLU A 23 15.23 -9.25 7.55
C GLU A 23 15.20 -8.72 8.99
N GLN A 24 16.04 -7.73 9.32
CA GLN A 24 16.02 -7.07 10.63
C GLN A 24 14.72 -6.32 10.89
N ILE A 25 14.14 -5.72 9.86
CA ILE A 25 12.84 -5.02 9.96
C ILE A 25 11.70 -6.05 10.08
N ASP A 26 11.70 -7.07 9.23
CA ASP A 26 10.65 -8.08 9.16
C ASP A 26 10.61 -8.95 10.43
N SER A 27 11.79 -9.25 11.02
CA SER A 27 11.90 -9.95 12.30
C SER A 27 11.54 -9.08 13.51
N GLY A 28 11.32 -7.76 13.32
CA GLY A 28 11.04 -6.83 14.41
C GLY A 28 12.27 -6.40 15.22
N GLN A 29 13.48 -6.79 14.80
CA GLN A 29 14.73 -6.34 15.40
C GLN A 29 14.94 -4.83 15.20
N LEU A 30 14.54 -4.30 14.05
CA LEU A 30 14.46 -2.88 13.76
C LEU A 30 12.99 -2.48 13.57
N LYS A 31 12.56 -1.47 14.31
CA LYS A 31 11.20 -0.90 14.22
C LYS A 31 11.22 0.43 13.46
N VAL A 32 10.06 0.87 13.04
CA VAL A 32 9.88 2.20 12.43
C VAL A 32 10.47 3.28 13.32
N GLY A 33 11.36 4.10 12.74
CA GLY A 33 12.08 5.15 13.46
C GLY A 33 13.41 4.72 14.09
N ASP A 34 13.73 3.44 14.13
CA ASP A 34 15.03 2.96 14.60
C ASP A 34 16.14 3.28 13.60
N SER A 35 17.35 3.51 14.13
CA SER A 35 18.54 3.77 13.32
C SER A 35 19.02 2.48 12.64
N VAL A 36 19.19 2.53 11.33
CA VAL A 36 19.86 1.48 10.56
C VAL A 36 21.36 1.64 10.67
N SER A 37 22.10 0.54 10.61
CA SER A 37 23.58 0.56 10.60
C SER A 37 24.13 1.52 9.57
N SER A 38 25.18 2.27 9.94
CA SER A 38 25.80 3.25 9.06
C SER A 38 26.43 2.62 7.81
N GLU A 39 26.64 3.42 6.75
CA GLU A 39 27.35 2.97 5.53
C GLU A 39 28.69 2.29 5.84
N ARG A 40 29.44 2.83 6.81
CA ARG A 40 30.73 2.29 7.26
C ARG A 40 30.57 0.94 7.95
N GLU A 41 29.57 0.82 8.79
CA GLU A 41 29.29 -0.41 9.53
C GLU A 41 28.82 -1.52 8.59
N LEU A 42 27.88 -1.21 7.68
CA LEU A 42 27.42 -2.15 6.66
C LEU A 42 28.57 -2.59 5.73
N ALA A 43 29.43 -1.67 5.32
CA ALA A 43 30.61 -2.00 4.51
C ALA A 43 31.54 -2.97 5.25
N ARG A 44 31.79 -2.75 6.55
CA ARG A 44 32.60 -3.61 7.38
C ARG A 44 31.97 -5.00 7.59
N VAL A 45 30.72 -5.07 7.96
CA VAL A 45 30.01 -6.33 8.27
C VAL A 45 29.90 -7.21 7.02
N HIS A 46 29.54 -6.61 5.88
CA HIS A 46 29.34 -7.35 4.62
C HIS A 46 30.63 -7.48 3.77
N GLN A 47 31.77 -6.96 4.26
CA GLN A 47 33.08 -6.99 3.57
C GLN A 47 33.01 -6.43 2.14
N VAL A 48 32.41 -5.27 1.98
CA VAL A 48 32.22 -4.57 0.69
C VAL A 48 32.77 -3.16 0.74
N SER A 49 32.84 -2.52 -0.42
CA SER A 49 33.24 -1.11 -0.49
C SER A 49 32.19 -0.19 0.16
N LEU A 50 32.61 0.98 0.67
CA LEU A 50 31.70 2.01 1.19
C LEU A 50 30.67 2.43 0.14
N MET A 51 31.08 2.47 -1.15
CA MET A 51 30.17 2.81 -2.25
C MET A 51 29.09 1.75 -2.46
N THR A 52 29.40 0.47 -2.27
CA THR A 52 28.42 -0.63 -2.33
C THR A 52 27.39 -0.51 -1.21
N ALA A 53 27.82 -0.22 0.02
CA ALA A 53 26.92 0.00 1.15
C ALA A 53 26.07 1.25 0.95
N ARG A 54 26.65 2.34 0.45
CA ARG A 54 25.92 3.58 0.10
C ARG A 54 24.87 3.33 -0.98
N HIS A 55 25.20 2.56 -2.02
CA HIS A 55 24.27 2.18 -3.08
C HIS A 55 23.12 1.35 -2.53
N ALA A 56 23.39 0.37 -1.66
CA ALA A 56 22.36 -0.43 -1.01
C ALA A 56 21.37 0.41 -0.20
N LEU A 57 21.87 1.35 0.63
CA LEU A 57 21.01 2.24 1.41
C LEU A 57 20.25 3.25 0.54
N ALA A 58 20.86 3.74 -0.56
CA ALA A 58 20.17 4.64 -1.49
C ALA A 58 19.01 3.93 -2.22
N GLU A 59 19.18 2.65 -2.56
CA GLU A 59 18.08 1.86 -3.13
C GLU A 59 16.97 1.58 -2.11
N LEU A 60 17.31 1.23 -0.86
CA LEU A 60 16.32 1.07 0.22
C LEU A 60 15.58 2.39 0.50
N GLU A 61 16.27 3.53 0.44
CA GLU A 61 15.65 4.86 0.57
C GLU A 61 14.71 5.15 -0.61
N ARG A 62 15.14 4.84 -1.84
CA ARG A 62 14.30 4.97 -3.05
C ARG A 62 13.03 4.12 -2.98
N GLU A 63 13.12 2.96 -2.36
CA GLU A 63 12.00 2.05 -2.13
C GLU A 63 11.16 2.43 -0.90
N GLY A 64 11.58 3.45 -0.14
CA GLY A 64 10.87 3.92 1.05
C GLY A 64 10.96 2.98 2.25
N VAL A 65 11.92 2.06 2.26
CA VAL A 65 12.19 1.16 3.40
C VAL A 65 12.92 1.89 4.51
N VAL A 66 13.83 2.81 4.11
CA VAL A 66 14.56 3.66 5.04
C VAL A 66 14.47 5.12 4.60
N GLU A 67 14.75 6.03 5.51
CA GLU A 67 14.84 7.47 5.26
C GLU A 67 16.16 8.03 5.79
N ARG A 68 16.78 8.96 5.05
CA ARG A 68 17.96 9.67 5.51
C ARG A 68 17.57 10.94 6.21
N ARG A 69 18.09 11.15 7.43
CA ARG A 69 17.96 12.40 8.17
C ARG A 69 19.32 13.10 8.20
N ARG A 70 19.38 14.31 7.62
CA ARG A 70 20.64 15.05 7.47
C ARG A 70 21.33 15.20 8.82
N GLY A 71 22.60 14.75 8.90
CA GLY A 71 23.41 14.80 10.12
C GLY A 71 23.04 13.76 11.20
N ALA A 72 21.96 13.03 11.06
CA ALA A 72 21.50 12.06 12.07
C ALA A 72 21.68 10.59 11.62
N GLY A 73 21.72 10.32 10.33
CA GLY A 73 21.90 8.95 9.81
C GLY A 73 20.75 8.45 8.97
N THR A 74 20.63 7.13 8.87
CA THR A 74 19.57 6.42 8.14
C THR A 74 18.67 5.70 9.14
N PHE A 75 17.37 5.82 8.97
CA PHE A 75 16.36 5.29 9.90
C PHE A 75 15.37 4.44 9.13
N VAL A 76 14.74 3.47 9.80
CA VAL A 76 13.62 2.71 9.23
C VAL A 76 12.47 3.69 8.96
N ALA A 77 12.10 3.80 7.70
CA ALA A 77 11.01 4.69 7.30
C ALA A 77 9.64 4.10 7.69
N PRO A 78 8.66 4.96 8.00
CA PRO A 78 7.29 4.47 8.07
C PRO A 78 6.91 3.89 6.70
N PRO A 79 6.11 2.79 6.67
CA PRO A 79 5.73 2.15 5.42
C PRO A 79 5.04 3.15 4.49
N ARG A 80 5.66 3.41 3.34
CA ARG A 80 5.08 4.22 2.27
C ARG A 80 4.48 3.28 1.23
N ILE A 81 3.23 3.48 0.87
CA ILE A 81 2.56 2.69 -0.15
C ILE A 81 2.86 3.32 -1.51
N HIS A 82 3.51 2.57 -2.41
CA HIS A 82 3.81 3.00 -3.78
C HIS A 82 2.80 2.37 -4.73
N PHE A 83 2.06 3.18 -5.48
CA PHE A 83 1.06 2.72 -6.45
C PHE A 83 1.65 2.69 -7.87
N ASN A 84 2.55 1.75 -8.13
CA ASN A 84 3.12 1.58 -9.48
C ASN A 84 2.52 0.39 -10.24
N LYS A 85 1.69 -0.41 -9.58
CA LYS A 85 1.02 -1.58 -10.14
C LYS A 85 -0.33 -1.72 -9.46
N LEU A 86 -1.37 -2.06 -10.22
CA LEU A 86 -2.65 -2.41 -9.64
C LEU A 86 -2.48 -3.66 -8.77
N MET A 87 -2.63 -3.49 -7.49
CA MET A 87 -2.54 -4.54 -6.48
C MET A 87 -3.58 -4.28 -5.41
N SER A 88 -4.18 -5.34 -4.90
CA SER A 88 -4.99 -5.22 -3.69
C SER A 88 -4.13 -4.75 -2.50
N TYR A 89 -4.76 -4.11 -1.52
CA TYR A 89 -4.08 -3.75 -0.27
C TYR A 89 -3.41 -4.97 0.39
N THR A 90 -4.08 -6.11 0.36
CA THR A 90 -3.55 -7.36 0.92
C THR A 90 -2.26 -7.80 0.24
N GLU A 91 -2.23 -7.76 -1.09
CA GLU A 91 -1.03 -8.06 -1.87
C GLU A 91 0.08 -7.05 -1.64
N GLN A 92 -0.24 -5.76 -1.60
CA GLN A 92 0.73 -4.70 -1.32
C GLN A 92 1.41 -4.89 0.06
N MET A 93 0.66 -5.27 1.08
CA MET A 93 1.22 -5.55 2.39
C MET A 93 2.06 -6.82 2.39
N SER A 94 1.54 -7.90 1.78
CA SER A 94 2.25 -9.18 1.70
C SER A 94 3.58 -9.09 0.95
N THR A 95 3.66 -8.34 -0.16
CA THR A 95 4.92 -8.13 -0.90
C THR A 95 5.98 -7.38 -0.10
N ARG A 96 5.58 -6.73 1.00
CA ARG A 96 6.47 -6.01 1.92
C ARG A 96 6.76 -6.79 3.21
N GLY A 97 6.31 -8.05 3.30
CA GLY A 97 6.43 -8.83 4.52
C GLY A 97 5.53 -8.34 5.68
N LEU A 98 4.59 -7.44 5.39
CA LEU A 98 3.69 -6.88 6.39
C LEU A 98 2.37 -7.65 6.43
N THR A 99 1.83 -7.84 7.62
CA THR A 99 0.50 -8.43 7.80
C THR A 99 -0.57 -7.39 7.43
N PRO A 100 -1.42 -7.66 6.42
CA PRO A 100 -2.50 -6.76 6.07
C PRO A 100 -3.52 -6.70 7.21
N CYS A 101 -3.84 -5.50 7.67
CA CYS A 101 -4.84 -5.27 8.69
C CYS A 101 -5.87 -4.25 8.20
N SER A 102 -7.14 -4.61 8.28
CA SER A 102 -8.25 -3.72 7.90
C SER A 102 -9.39 -3.84 8.89
N LYS A 103 -9.93 -2.70 9.29
CA LYS A 103 -11.17 -2.63 10.06
C LYS A 103 -12.31 -2.32 9.11
N LEU A 104 -13.25 -3.24 8.97
CA LEU A 104 -14.50 -3.00 8.24
C LEU A 104 -15.37 -2.09 9.09
N VAL A 105 -15.73 -0.93 8.55
CA VAL A 105 -16.68 -0.01 9.18
C VAL A 105 -18.10 -0.50 8.87
N PHE A 106 -18.41 -0.68 7.59
CA PHE A 106 -19.61 -1.38 7.11
C PHE A 106 -19.47 -1.92 5.69
N CYS A 107 -20.38 -2.82 5.34
CA CYS A 107 -20.63 -3.27 3.98
C CYS A 107 -22.15 -3.41 3.83
N ARG A 108 -22.76 -2.65 2.91
CA ARG A 108 -24.21 -2.65 2.71
C ARG A 108 -24.61 -2.23 1.31
N VAL A 109 -25.80 -2.58 0.90
CA VAL A 109 -26.42 -2.05 -0.30
C VAL A 109 -27.03 -0.67 0.02
N ILE A 110 -26.83 0.27 -0.87
CA ILE A 110 -27.39 1.62 -0.85
C ILE A 110 -28.11 1.88 -2.17
N ASP A 111 -28.96 2.91 -2.20
CA ASP A 111 -29.56 3.40 -3.44
C ASP A 111 -28.47 3.93 -4.38
N GLY A 112 -28.77 3.96 -5.67
CA GLY A 112 -27.88 4.51 -6.69
C GLY A 112 -27.58 5.98 -6.43
N GLU A 113 -26.34 6.37 -6.71
CA GLU A 113 -25.84 7.74 -6.67
C GLU A 113 -25.36 8.13 -8.07
N ALA A 114 -25.90 9.19 -8.66
CA ALA A 114 -25.63 9.57 -10.07
C ALA A 114 -24.14 9.67 -10.42
N GLU A 115 -23.34 10.32 -9.57
CA GLU A 115 -21.90 10.45 -9.77
C GLU A 115 -21.19 9.07 -9.79
N ILE A 116 -21.54 8.20 -8.84
CA ILE A 116 -20.95 6.86 -8.72
C ILE A 116 -21.39 5.98 -9.89
N ALA A 117 -22.68 6.02 -10.23
CA ALA A 117 -23.26 5.29 -11.35
C ALA A 117 -22.59 5.65 -12.68
N ALA A 118 -22.32 6.94 -12.89
CA ALA A 118 -21.59 7.43 -14.07
C ALA A 118 -20.14 6.86 -14.13
N ARG A 119 -19.43 6.79 -13.00
CA ARG A 119 -18.08 6.23 -12.92
C ARG A 119 -18.07 4.71 -13.20
N LEU A 120 -19.09 4.00 -12.73
CA LEU A 120 -19.25 2.56 -12.95
C LEU A 120 -19.95 2.22 -14.29
N LYS A 121 -20.43 3.24 -15.02
CA LYS A 121 -21.20 3.08 -16.28
C LYS A 121 -22.43 2.19 -16.09
N VAL A 122 -23.14 2.35 -14.99
CA VAL A 122 -24.41 1.69 -14.69
C VAL A 122 -25.55 2.72 -14.64
N PRO A 123 -26.84 2.31 -14.74
CA PRO A 123 -27.97 3.22 -14.56
C PRO A 123 -27.96 3.90 -13.19
N GLU A 124 -28.45 5.14 -13.11
CA GLU A 124 -28.53 5.86 -11.81
C GLU A 124 -29.38 5.13 -10.78
N SER A 125 -30.39 4.39 -11.22
CA SER A 125 -31.24 3.59 -10.35
C SER A 125 -30.62 2.28 -9.86
N ASN A 126 -29.42 1.91 -10.39
CA ASN A 126 -28.75 0.66 -10.02
C ASN A 126 -28.32 0.72 -8.55
N PRO A 127 -28.76 -0.21 -7.70
CA PRO A 127 -28.31 -0.26 -6.32
C PRO A 127 -26.80 -0.55 -6.25
N LEU A 128 -26.13 0.07 -5.29
CA LEU A 128 -24.70 -0.01 -5.11
C LEU A 128 -24.35 -0.76 -3.83
N THR A 129 -23.38 -1.66 -3.91
CA THR A 129 -22.71 -2.17 -2.71
C THR A 129 -21.64 -1.17 -2.28
N LYS A 130 -21.80 -0.59 -1.09
CA LYS A 130 -20.84 0.32 -0.47
C LYS A 130 -20.09 -0.39 0.64
N ILE A 131 -18.75 -0.38 0.54
CA ILE A 131 -17.83 -0.98 1.52
C ILE A 131 -16.96 0.13 2.07
N GLU A 132 -16.99 0.34 3.38
CA GLU A 132 -16.14 1.33 4.06
C GLU A 132 -15.18 0.64 5.01
N ARG A 133 -13.89 0.95 4.88
CA ARG A 133 -12.81 0.31 5.62
C ARG A 133 -11.77 1.32 6.09
N VAL A 134 -11.16 1.02 7.23
CA VAL A 134 -9.94 1.68 7.68
C VAL A 134 -8.79 0.70 7.50
N ARG A 135 -7.75 1.13 6.77
CA ARG A 135 -6.52 0.35 6.54
C ARG A 135 -5.49 0.70 7.59
N HIS A 136 -4.81 -0.32 8.09
CA HIS A 136 -3.82 -0.18 9.16
C HIS A 136 -2.47 -0.73 8.71
N THR A 137 -1.40 -0.04 9.10
CA THR A 137 -0.05 -0.58 9.10
C THR A 137 0.34 -0.82 10.55
N ALA A 138 0.64 -2.06 10.92
CA ALA A 138 0.73 -2.49 12.31
C ALA A 138 -0.58 -2.13 13.05
N GLU A 139 -0.51 -1.32 14.11
CA GLU A 139 -1.71 -0.92 14.89
C GLU A 139 -2.27 0.45 14.49
N GLU A 140 -1.59 1.19 13.61
CA GLU A 140 -1.98 2.56 13.28
C GLU A 140 -2.81 2.66 11.99
N PRO A 141 -3.95 3.39 12.01
CA PRO A 141 -4.70 3.68 10.81
C PRO A 141 -3.91 4.62 9.89
N PHE A 142 -3.86 4.32 8.61
CA PHE A 142 -3.18 5.17 7.63
C PHE A 142 -4.05 5.57 6.45
N ALA A 143 -5.14 4.84 6.18
CA ALA A 143 -6.07 5.18 5.12
C ALA A 143 -7.51 4.83 5.49
N HIS A 144 -8.43 5.67 5.04
CA HIS A 144 -9.86 5.46 5.02
C HIS A 144 -10.28 5.22 3.57
N GLU A 145 -10.89 4.10 3.28
CA GLU A 145 -11.23 3.65 1.94
C GLU A 145 -12.72 3.36 1.82
N THR A 146 -13.34 3.91 0.79
CA THR A 146 -14.72 3.61 0.41
C THR A 146 -14.73 3.02 -1.00
N CYS A 147 -15.28 1.82 -1.15
CA CYS A 147 -15.45 1.14 -2.43
C CYS A 147 -16.92 1.07 -2.79
N TYR A 148 -17.24 1.27 -4.08
CA TYR A 148 -18.56 1.14 -4.64
C TYR A 148 -18.55 0.16 -5.81
N LEU A 149 -19.54 -0.72 -5.83
CA LEU A 149 -19.75 -1.72 -6.88
C LEU A 149 -21.24 -1.82 -7.20
N SER A 150 -21.60 -2.28 -8.40
CA SER A 150 -22.99 -2.62 -8.71
C SER A 150 -23.49 -3.77 -7.85
N ALA A 151 -24.57 -3.58 -7.10
CA ALA A 151 -25.15 -4.67 -6.31
C ALA A 151 -25.86 -5.72 -7.18
N GLU A 152 -26.29 -5.34 -8.37
CA GLU A 152 -26.90 -6.27 -9.35
C GLU A 152 -25.85 -7.19 -9.98
N GLU A 153 -24.64 -6.66 -10.27
CA GLU A 153 -23.56 -7.45 -10.85
C GLU A 153 -22.89 -8.38 -9.83
N PHE A 154 -22.90 -7.97 -8.56
CA PHE A 154 -22.29 -8.73 -7.46
C PHE A 154 -23.33 -9.07 -6.38
N PRO A 155 -24.34 -9.89 -6.72
CA PRO A 155 -25.38 -10.23 -5.77
C PRO A 155 -24.81 -10.98 -4.56
N GLY A 156 -25.29 -10.64 -3.37
CA GLY A 156 -24.85 -11.26 -2.11
C GLY A 156 -23.52 -10.74 -1.55
N LEU A 157 -22.76 -9.93 -2.30
CA LEU A 157 -21.48 -9.39 -1.84
C LEU A 157 -21.62 -8.68 -0.49
N ALA A 158 -22.62 -7.81 -0.34
CA ALA A 158 -22.81 -7.01 0.87
C ALA A 158 -23.04 -7.86 2.13
N SER A 159 -23.67 -9.02 2.00
CA SER A 159 -23.94 -9.92 3.12
C SER A 159 -22.82 -10.91 3.42
N ALA A 160 -22.04 -11.29 2.39
CA ALA A 160 -20.98 -12.27 2.52
C ALA A 160 -19.61 -11.67 2.86
N PHE A 161 -19.39 -10.38 2.54
CA PHE A 161 -18.09 -9.72 2.70
C PHE A 161 -17.75 -9.45 4.17
N SER A 162 -16.59 -9.90 4.61
CA SER A 162 -16.13 -9.75 5.99
C SER A 162 -14.86 -8.91 6.12
N LYS A 163 -14.51 -8.54 7.36
CA LYS A 163 -13.31 -7.74 7.67
C LYS A 163 -11.98 -8.39 7.25
N LYS A 164 -11.97 -9.71 7.06
CA LYS A 164 -10.76 -10.46 6.68
C LYS A 164 -10.59 -10.59 5.18
N ASP A 165 -11.62 -10.22 4.40
CA ASP A 165 -11.64 -10.48 2.98
C ASP A 165 -10.86 -9.44 2.18
N SER A 166 -10.13 -9.90 1.17
CA SER A 166 -9.61 -9.07 0.10
C SER A 166 -10.70 -8.90 -0.95
N LEU A 167 -11.11 -7.66 -1.24
CA LEU A 167 -12.14 -7.39 -2.23
C LEU A 167 -11.76 -7.93 -3.62
N PHE A 168 -10.51 -7.73 -4.06
CA PHE A 168 -10.03 -8.25 -5.33
C PHE A 168 -10.16 -9.77 -5.39
N ARG A 169 -9.62 -10.44 -4.38
CA ARG A 169 -9.71 -11.90 -4.29
C ARG A 169 -11.17 -12.41 -4.24
N THR A 170 -12.05 -11.69 -3.54
CA THR A 170 -13.48 -12.04 -3.50
C THR A 170 -14.10 -11.94 -4.88
N LEU A 171 -13.81 -10.88 -5.66
CA LEU A 171 -14.31 -10.72 -7.01
C LEU A 171 -13.77 -11.77 -7.95
N GLU A 172 -12.48 -12.09 -7.89
CA GLU A 172 -11.83 -13.12 -8.69
C GLU A 172 -12.41 -14.52 -8.41
N HIS A 173 -12.48 -14.91 -7.13
CA HIS A 173 -12.86 -16.27 -6.76
C HIS A 173 -14.37 -16.52 -6.77
N ASN A 174 -15.18 -15.55 -6.34
CA ASN A 174 -16.61 -15.77 -6.17
C ASN A 174 -17.42 -15.32 -7.38
N TYR A 175 -16.89 -14.37 -8.16
CA TYR A 175 -17.61 -13.80 -9.32
C TYR A 175 -16.86 -13.97 -10.64
N GLY A 176 -15.65 -14.55 -10.64
CA GLY A 176 -14.87 -14.81 -11.86
C GLY A 176 -14.40 -13.56 -12.59
N VAL A 177 -14.27 -12.43 -11.89
CA VAL A 177 -13.88 -11.15 -12.47
C VAL A 177 -12.38 -10.94 -12.27
N GLU A 178 -11.63 -10.91 -13.36
CA GLU A 178 -10.20 -10.56 -13.38
C GLU A 178 -10.03 -9.05 -13.53
N LEU A 179 -9.32 -8.42 -12.59
CA LEU A 179 -9.03 -7.00 -12.59
C LEU A 179 -7.69 -6.73 -13.28
N GLU A 180 -7.64 -5.75 -14.18
CA GLU A 180 -6.48 -5.53 -15.04
C GLU A 180 -5.79 -4.18 -14.80
N TYR A 181 -6.54 -3.07 -14.82
CA TYR A 181 -5.98 -1.73 -14.67
C TYR A 181 -6.91 -0.79 -13.90
N ALA A 182 -6.39 0.36 -13.51
CA ALA A 182 -7.17 1.43 -12.90
C ALA A 182 -6.81 2.78 -13.51
N ASP A 183 -7.83 3.61 -13.69
CA ASP A 183 -7.68 5.04 -13.89
C ASP A 183 -7.70 5.74 -12.54
N GLU A 184 -6.72 6.59 -12.27
CA GLU A 184 -6.55 7.26 -10.98
C GLU A 184 -6.54 8.77 -11.11
N GLU A 185 -7.27 9.42 -10.21
CA GLU A 185 -7.22 10.86 -9.98
C GLU A 185 -6.69 11.12 -8.58
N VAL A 186 -5.63 11.93 -8.46
CA VAL A 186 -4.98 12.24 -7.19
C VAL A 186 -5.09 13.72 -6.89
N ASP A 187 -5.63 14.05 -5.73
CA ASP A 187 -5.69 15.42 -5.23
C ASP A 187 -5.46 15.50 -3.71
N ALA A 188 -5.35 16.73 -3.19
CA ALA A 188 -5.24 16.98 -1.76
C ALA A 188 -6.62 17.33 -1.18
N THR A 189 -6.85 16.89 0.05
CA THR A 189 -8.06 17.21 0.81
C THR A 189 -7.72 17.44 2.29
N ALA A 190 -8.68 17.93 3.05
CA ALA A 190 -8.56 18.08 4.49
C ALA A 190 -9.46 17.08 5.22
N ALA A 191 -9.01 16.60 6.37
CA ALA A 191 -9.79 15.68 7.20
C ALA A 191 -11.11 16.36 7.66
N ASN A 192 -12.23 15.78 7.27
CA ASN A 192 -13.53 16.09 7.87
C ASN A 192 -13.66 15.38 9.25
N GLY A 193 -14.75 15.62 9.98
CA GLY A 193 -14.94 15.04 11.32
C GLY A 193 -14.91 13.51 11.30
N HIS A 194 -15.61 12.88 10.37
CA HIS A 194 -15.69 11.41 10.24
C HIS A 194 -14.33 10.79 9.90
N THR A 195 -13.65 11.32 8.89
CA THR A 195 -12.31 10.82 8.50
C THR A 195 -11.29 11.06 9.61
N ALA A 196 -11.35 12.18 10.31
CA ALA A 196 -10.47 12.49 11.43
C ALA A 196 -10.61 11.48 12.57
N GLU A 197 -11.85 11.13 12.92
CA GLU A 197 -12.16 10.13 13.94
C GLU A 197 -11.65 8.74 13.52
N LEU A 198 -11.94 8.31 12.29
CA LEU A 198 -11.51 7.01 11.77
C LEU A 198 -9.98 6.85 11.68
N LEU A 199 -9.27 7.93 11.35
CA LEU A 199 -7.82 7.91 11.20
C LEU A 199 -7.06 8.32 12.48
N GLY A 200 -7.76 8.73 13.54
CA GLY A 200 -7.12 9.19 14.79
C GLY A 200 -6.27 10.44 14.61
N ILE A 201 -6.70 11.41 13.78
CA ILE A 201 -6.01 12.65 13.46
C ILE A 201 -6.88 13.87 13.75
N LEU A 202 -6.28 15.06 13.70
CA LEU A 202 -7.04 16.29 13.90
C LEU A 202 -7.91 16.61 12.66
N ARG A 203 -9.10 17.18 12.90
CA ARG A 203 -9.91 17.76 11.84
C ARG A 203 -9.12 18.85 11.13
N GLY A 204 -9.18 18.87 9.80
CA GLY A 204 -8.41 19.80 8.97
C GLY A 204 -7.00 19.33 8.63
N SER A 205 -6.52 18.19 9.18
CA SER A 205 -5.23 17.62 8.79
C SER A 205 -5.17 17.41 7.28
N PRO A 206 -4.00 17.69 6.63
CA PRO A 206 -3.84 17.50 5.20
C PRO A 206 -3.80 15.99 4.86
N LEU A 207 -4.55 15.61 3.83
CA LEU A 207 -4.69 14.25 3.36
C LEU A 207 -4.50 14.18 1.85
N LEU A 208 -4.02 13.06 1.37
CA LEU A 208 -4.02 12.71 -0.04
C LEU A 208 -5.30 11.95 -0.35
N ARG A 209 -6.07 12.41 -1.37
CA ARG A 209 -7.23 11.69 -1.87
C ARG A 209 -6.90 11.05 -3.21
N ILE A 210 -7.17 9.76 -3.34
CA ILE A 210 -7.03 9.01 -4.57
C ILE A 210 -8.39 8.43 -4.92
N ARG A 211 -8.89 8.78 -6.09
CA ARG A 211 -10.11 8.22 -6.68
C ARG A 211 -9.70 7.30 -7.82
N GLN A 212 -10.20 6.07 -7.78
CA GLN A 212 -9.83 5.05 -8.76
C GLN A 212 -11.08 4.45 -9.37
N VAL A 213 -11.09 4.29 -10.68
CA VAL A 213 -12.00 3.37 -11.37
C VAL A 213 -11.19 2.17 -11.79
N ILE A 214 -11.52 1.00 -11.26
CA ILE A 214 -10.81 -0.24 -11.54
C ILE A 214 -11.59 -1.04 -12.57
N PHE A 215 -10.88 -1.50 -13.59
CA PHE A 215 -11.45 -2.18 -14.76
C PHE A 215 -11.06 -3.65 -14.79
N SER A 216 -11.97 -4.46 -15.32
CA SER A 216 -11.70 -5.87 -15.66
C SER A 216 -10.89 -6.00 -16.95
N THR A 217 -10.42 -7.20 -17.25
CA THR A 217 -9.76 -7.58 -18.52
C THR A 217 -10.62 -7.32 -19.76
N SER A 218 -11.95 -7.21 -19.61
CA SER A 218 -12.86 -6.77 -20.67
C SER A 218 -13.06 -5.24 -20.74
N SER A 219 -12.24 -4.46 -20.04
CA SER A 219 -12.34 -2.98 -19.94
C SER A 219 -13.67 -2.48 -19.39
N LYS A 220 -14.36 -3.30 -18.60
CA LYS A 220 -15.58 -2.91 -17.89
C LYS A 220 -15.20 -2.32 -16.54
N PRO A 221 -15.73 -1.14 -16.14
CA PRO A 221 -15.53 -0.62 -14.79
C PRO A 221 -16.23 -1.54 -13.78
N VAL A 222 -15.51 -1.93 -12.74
CA VAL A 222 -15.94 -2.90 -11.73
C VAL A 222 -16.06 -2.27 -10.35
N ILE A 223 -15.05 -1.50 -9.97
CA ILE A 223 -14.99 -0.87 -8.65
C ILE A 223 -14.68 0.61 -8.81
N TYR A 224 -15.43 1.46 -8.13
CA TYR A 224 -15.02 2.84 -7.88
C TYR A 224 -14.55 2.97 -6.44
N VAL A 225 -13.34 3.47 -6.25
CA VAL A 225 -12.69 3.60 -4.94
C VAL A 225 -12.40 5.05 -4.64
N ILE A 226 -12.71 5.46 -3.42
CA ILE A 226 -12.25 6.73 -2.84
C ILE A 226 -11.36 6.37 -1.65
N GLY A 227 -10.06 6.55 -1.81
CA GLY A 227 -9.06 6.37 -0.78
C GLY A 227 -8.61 7.71 -0.22
N ILE A 228 -8.64 7.86 1.10
CA ILE A 228 -8.17 9.04 1.84
C ILE A 228 -6.99 8.60 2.70
N TYR A 229 -5.81 9.14 2.42
CA TYR A 229 -4.55 8.69 2.99
C TYR A 229 -3.90 9.77 3.83
N ARG A 230 -3.31 9.38 4.94
CA ARG A 230 -2.46 10.27 5.74
C ARG A 230 -1.21 10.62 4.93
N SER A 231 -0.99 11.92 4.67
CA SER A 231 0.09 12.40 3.78
C SER A 231 1.49 12.05 4.27
N GLU A 232 1.70 11.95 5.58
CA GLU A 232 2.98 11.54 6.17
C GLU A 232 3.28 10.04 6.04
N ARG A 233 2.26 9.23 5.68
CA ARG A 233 2.35 7.78 5.53
C ARG A 233 2.23 7.30 4.09
N HIS A 234 1.93 8.22 3.18
CA HIS A 234 1.60 7.87 1.81
C HIS A 234 2.28 8.81 0.83
N SER A 235 2.92 8.26 -0.19
CA SER A 235 3.50 9.02 -1.30
C SER A 235 3.28 8.29 -2.62
N LEU A 236 2.97 9.05 -3.66
CA LEU A 236 2.89 8.57 -5.03
C LEU A 236 4.25 8.77 -5.72
N PHE A 237 4.87 7.69 -6.17
CA PHE A 237 6.10 7.73 -6.95
C PHE A 237 5.80 7.45 -8.42
N ILE A 238 6.06 8.43 -9.29
CA ILE A 238 5.86 8.32 -10.73
C ILE A 238 7.22 8.47 -11.42
N ARG A 239 7.63 7.46 -12.19
CA ARG A 239 8.82 7.56 -13.05
C ARG A 239 8.37 7.89 -14.47
N ARG A 240 8.89 9.01 -14.99
CA ARG A 240 8.68 9.40 -16.41
C ARG A 240 9.96 9.15 -17.18
N PHE A 241 9.80 8.59 -18.37
CA PHE A 241 10.88 8.43 -19.34
C PHE A 241 10.70 9.47 -20.44
N ARG A 242 11.84 9.91 -21.07
CA ARG A 242 11.86 10.84 -22.23
C ARG A 242 12.27 10.06 -23.46
#